data_e4da947ed95bdb71db6cfc7dea3fc9ed
#
_entry.id   e4da947ed95bdb71db6cfc7dea3fc9ed
#
_cell.length_a   1.000
_cell.length_b   1.000
_cell.length_c   1.000
_cell.angle_alpha   90.00
_cell.angle_beta   90.00
_cell.angle_gamma   90.00
#
_symmetry.space_group_name_H-M   'P 1'
#
loop_
_entity.id
_entity.type
_entity.pdbx_description
1 polymer ?
#
loop_
_entity_poly.entity_id
_entity_poly.type
_entity_poly.pdbx_seq_one_letter_code
_entity_poly.pdbx_strand_id
1 'polypeptide(L)'
;AFETMVDAGIKPESAYYESLHETPLIANTIARKKLFEMNRVISDTAEYGCYLFDQACKPLLGDFMKTVDTDLVGKNFNEGKDGSVDNATLVEVNEILRNHQVEVVGKKLRKAMTAMKSIKTV
;
A
#
# COMPACT_ATOMS: atom_id res chain seq x y z
N ALA A 1 5.31 -1.30 4.57
CA ALA A 1 4.49 -1.43 5.77
C ALA A 1 4.48 -2.87 6.31
N PHE A 2 4.19 -3.87 5.48
CA PHE A 2 4.18 -5.28 5.89
C PHE A 2 5.53 -5.70 6.50
N GLU A 3 6.61 -5.48 5.79
CA GLU A 3 7.97 -5.83 6.23
C GLU A 3 8.34 -5.12 7.52
N THR A 4 8.08 -3.82 7.60
CA THR A 4 8.36 -3.02 8.81
C THR A 4 7.64 -3.57 10.05
N MET A 5 6.39 -4.02 9.88
CA MET A 5 5.64 -4.64 10.98
C MET A 5 6.19 -6.02 11.36
N VAL A 6 6.57 -6.84 10.39
CA VAL A 6 7.18 -8.16 10.64
C VAL A 6 8.52 -7.99 11.33
N ASP A 7 9.36 -7.08 10.89
CA ASP A 7 10.66 -6.76 11.50
C ASP A 7 10.51 -6.24 12.94
N ALA A 8 9.41 -5.55 13.23
CA ALA A 8 9.04 -5.14 14.59
C ALA A 8 8.45 -6.28 15.45
N GLY A 9 8.39 -7.51 14.94
CA GLY A 9 7.94 -8.68 15.68
C GLY A 9 6.42 -8.96 15.57
N ILE A 10 5.69 -8.26 14.71
CA ILE A 10 4.28 -8.54 14.46
C ILE A 10 4.16 -9.79 13.61
N LYS A 11 3.22 -10.67 13.96
CA LYS A 11 2.97 -11.89 13.17
C LYS A 11 2.62 -11.54 11.72
N PRO A 12 3.17 -12.27 10.73
CA PRO A 12 2.92 -11.98 9.31
C PRO A 12 1.44 -11.94 8.94
N GLU A 13 0.61 -12.78 9.54
CA GLU A 13 -0.84 -12.76 9.31
C GLU A 13 -1.48 -11.44 9.76
N SER A 14 -1.10 -10.92 10.93
CA SER A 14 -1.58 -9.63 11.43
C SER A 14 -1.04 -8.47 10.58
N ALA A 15 0.24 -8.49 10.24
CA ALA A 15 0.86 -7.50 9.36
C ALA A 15 0.17 -7.44 7.98
N TYR A 16 -0.23 -8.60 7.44
CA TYR A 16 -0.99 -8.65 6.18
C TYR A 16 -2.36 -7.98 6.31
N TYR A 17 -3.10 -8.26 7.38
CA TYR A 17 -4.40 -7.63 7.61
C TYR A 17 -4.30 -6.12 7.69
N GLU A 18 -3.39 -5.62 8.50
CA GLU A 18 -3.21 -4.18 8.75
C GLU A 18 -2.69 -3.41 7.53
N SER A 19 -1.85 -4.03 6.70
CA SER A 19 -1.24 -3.36 5.55
C SER A 19 -2.03 -3.53 4.26
N LEU A 20 -2.41 -4.74 3.90
CA LEU A 20 -2.95 -5.04 2.57
C LEU A 20 -4.45 -5.30 2.55
N HIS A 21 -4.99 -5.90 3.61
CA HIS A 21 -6.42 -6.20 3.64
C HIS A 21 -7.23 -4.97 4.04
N GLU A 22 -6.78 -4.21 5.02
CA GLU A 22 -7.49 -3.02 5.50
C GLU A 22 -7.42 -1.84 4.54
N THR A 23 -6.31 -1.66 3.85
CA THR A 23 -6.11 -0.55 2.91
C THR A 23 -7.23 -0.41 1.86
N PRO A 24 -7.65 -1.47 1.15
CA PRO A 24 -8.78 -1.37 0.23
C PRO A 24 -10.12 -1.03 0.91
N LEU A 25 -10.32 -1.47 2.15
CA LEU A 25 -11.54 -1.17 2.90
C LEU A 25 -11.62 0.31 3.24
N ILE A 26 -10.53 0.90 3.72
CA ILE A 26 -10.45 2.33 4.02
C ILE A 26 -10.59 3.16 2.73
N ALA A 27 -9.87 2.81 1.68
CA ALA A 27 -9.95 3.49 0.39
C ALA A 27 -11.39 3.48 -0.19
N ASN A 28 -12.07 2.33 -0.14
CA ASN A 28 -13.45 2.21 -0.57
C ASN A 28 -14.41 3.03 0.30
N THR A 29 -14.17 3.09 1.60
CA THR A 29 -14.97 3.91 2.52
C THR A 29 -14.80 5.40 2.21
N ILE A 30 -13.58 5.86 1.96
CA ILE A 30 -13.31 7.25 1.53
C ILE A 30 -14.00 7.54 0.19
N ALA A 31 -13.92 6.65 -0.77
CA ALA A 31 -14.55 6.83 -2.07
C ALA A 31 -16.07 7.00 -1.97
N ARG A 32 -16.72 6.22 -1.12
CA ARG A 32 -18.19 6.24 -0.94
C ARG A 32 -18.67 7.31 0.01
N LYS A 33 -18.01 7.50 1.14
CA LYS A 33 -18.46 8.34 2.26
C LYS A 33 -17.70 9.65 2.40
N LYS A 34 -16.60 9.83 1.64
CA LYS A 34 -15.62 10.92 1.79
C LYS A 34 -14.79 10.79 3.08
N LEU A 35 -13.73 11.58 3.16
CA LEU A 35 -12.73 11.48 4.23
C LEU A 35 -13.31 11.76 5.61
N PHE A 36 -14.13 12.80 5.75
CA PHE A 36 -14.73 13.17 7.02
C PHE A 36 -15.62 12.07 7.59
N GLU A 37 -16.50 11.51 6.77
CA GLU A 37 -17.39 10.44 7.21
C GLU A 37 -16.64 9.12 7.43
N MET A 38 -15.55 8.89 6.71
CA MET A 38 -14.69 7.75 6.99
C MET A 38 -14.11 7.84 8.40
N ASN A 39 -13.58 8.98 8.80
CA ASN A 39 -13.08 9.18 10.16
C ASN A 39 -14.12 8.94 11.24
N ARG A 40 -15.39 9.27 10.96
CA ARG A 40 -16.49 9.06 11.92
C ARG A 40 -16.94 7.61 12.06
N VAL A 41 -16.64 6.75 11.11
CA VAL A 41 -17.08 5.34 11.14
C VAL A 41 -15.99 4.37 11.56
N ILE A 42 -14.73 4.82 11.62
CA ILE A 42 -13.64 4.06 12.22
C ILE A 42 -13.64 4.24 13.75
N SER A 43 -12.81 3.48 14.46
CA SER A 43 -12.70 3.64 15.91
C SER A 43 -12.01 4.95 16.29
N ASP A 44 -12.35 5.49 17.46
CA ASP A 44 -11.71 6.71 18.02
C ASP A 44 -10.18 6.56 18.09
N THR A 45 -9.71 5.36 18.40
CA THR A 45 -8.26 5.04 18.41
C THR A 45 -7.65 5.17 17.02
N ALA A 46 -8.33 4.67 15.99
CA ALA A 46 -7.86 4.76 14.61
C ALA A 46 -7.90 6.21 14.10
N GLU A 47 -8.96 6.95 14.42
CA GLU A 47 -9.06 8.37 14.07
C GLU A 47 -7.92 9.19 14.70
N TYR A 48 -7.68 9.00 15.99
CA TYR A 48 -6.58 9.66 16.69
C TYR A 48 -5.21 9.24 16.15
N GLY A 49 -5.03 7.95 15.82
CA GLY A 49 -3.84 7.42 15.19
C GLY A 49 -3.57 8.07 13.83
N CYS A 50 -4.58 8.27 13.00
CA CYS A 50 -4.47 8.99 11.72
C CYS A 50 -3.97 10.42 11.93
N TYR A 51 -4.50 11.13 12.93
CA TYR A 51 -4.06 12.48 13.25
C TYR A 51 -2.59 12.52 13.69
N LEU A 52 -2.18 11.63 14.58
CA LEU A 52 -0.77 11.57 15.02
C LEU A 52 0.17 11.22 13.86
N PHE A 53 -0.23 10.28 13.01
CA PHE A 53 0.54 9.88 11.86
C PHE A 53 0.69 11.01 10.83
N ASP A 54 -0.38 11.77 10.58
CA ASP A 54 -0.31 12.94 9.71
C ASP A 54 0.73 13.95 10.21
N GLN A 55 0.73 14.26 11.50
CA GLN A 55 1.69 15.18 12.09
C GLN A 55 3.14 14.67 11.98
N ALA A 56 3.36 13.38 12.15
CA ALA A 56 4.68 12.76 12.04
C ALA A 56 5.15 12.66 10.57
N CYS A 57 4.26 12.28 9.65
CA CYS A 57 4.61 12.03 8.26
C CYS A 57 4.80 13.30 7.43
N LYS A 58 4.08 14.37 7.72
CA LYS A 58 4.14 15.61 6.94
C LYS A 58 5.56 16.15 6.76
N PRO A 59 6.39 16.32 7.82
CA PRO A 59 7.78 16.74 7.64
C PRO A 59 8.62 15.69 6.90
N LEU A 60 8.43 14.40 7.17
CA LEU A 60 9.15 13.31 6.50
C LEU A 60 8.89 13.29 5.00
N LEU A 61 7.63 13.43 4.59
CA LEU A 61 7.24 13.52 3.18
C LEU A 61 7.80 14.79 2.52
N GLY A 62 7.82 15.93 3.25
CA GLY A 62 8.43 17.15 2.77
C GLY A 62 9.94 17.01 2.50
N ASP A 63 10.65 16.29 3.37
CA ASP A 63 12.07 16.00 3.17
C ASP A 63 12.29 15.00 2.03
N PHE A 64 11.46 13.97 1.94
CA PHE A 64 11.51 13.03 0.81
C PHE A 64 11.31 13.75 -0.52
N MET A 65 10.35 14.67 -0.61
CA MET A 65 10.12 15.44 -1.85
C MET A 65 11.33 16.27 -2.31
N LYS A 66 12.21 16.67 -1.41
CA LYS A 66 13.46 17.34 -1.78
C LYS A 66 14.47 16.41 -2.47
N THR A 67 14.34 15.10 -2.27
CA THR A 67 15.21 14.09 -2.89
C THR A 67 14.68 13.60 -4.24
N VAL A 68 13.43 13.94 -4.59
CA VAL A 68 12.82 13.53 -5.86
C VAL A 68 13.46 14.33 -6.99
N ASP A 69 13.95 13.63 -8.00
CA ASP A 69 14.47 14.26 -9.20
C ASP A 69 13.32 14.91 -9.99
N THR A 70 13.23 16.24 -9.87
CA THR A 70 12.20 17.04 -10.54
C THR A 70 12.32 16.98 -12.06
N ASP A 71 13.50 16.59 -12.59
CA ASP A 71 13.69 16.43 -14.01
C ASP A 71 13.00 15.19 -14.59
N LEU A 72 12.63 14.24 -13.74
CA LEU A 72 11.87 13.04 -14.11
C LEU A 72 10.37 13.21 -13.88
N VAL A 73 9.96 14.09 -12.97
CA VAL A 73 8.53 14.28 -12.64
C VAL A 73 7.80 14.96 -13.80
N GLY A 74 6.73 14.32 -14.26
CA GLY A 74 5.88 14.83 -15.34
C GLY A 74 6.44 14.70 -16.75
N LYS A 75 7.63 14.13 -16.92
CA LYS A 75 8.15 13.80 -18.25
C LYS A 75 7.51 12.54 -18.79
N ASN A 76 7.22 12.58 -20.10
CA ASN A 76 6.86 11.38 -20.82
C ASN A 76 8.09 10.47 -20.96
N PHE A 77 8.06 9.30 -20.34
CA PHE A 77 9.14 8.32 -20.46
C PHE A 77 9.42 7.86 -21.91
N ASN A 78 8.51 8.18 -22.83
CA ASN A 78 8.69 7.89 -24.25
C ASN A 78 9.37 9.03 -25.02
N GLU A 79 9.61 10.18 -24.41
CA GLU A 79 10.30 11.31 -25.02
C GLU A 79 11.80 11.29 -24.72
N GLY A 80 12.57 10.92 -25.68
CA GLY A 80 14.03 10.91 -25.64
C GLY A 80 14.62 9.57 -25.21
N LYS A 81 15.82 9.35 -25.66
CA LYS A 81 16.67 8.21 -25.43
C LYS A 81 15.93 6.94 -25.01
N ASP A 82 15.48 6.18 -25.99
CA ASP A 82 15.15 4.81 -25.68
C ASP A 82 14.16 4.65 -24.51
N GLY A 83 13.05 5.35 -24.56
CA GLY A 83 12.00 5.30 -23.54
C GLY A 83 11.37 3.92 -23.34
N SER A 84 12.14 2.88 -23.60
CA SER A 84 11.79 1.50 -23.32
C SER A 84 11.88 1.27 -21.81
N VAL A 85 10.76 0.82 -21.26
CA VAL A 85 10.76 0.20 -19.95
C VAL A 85 11.72 -0.97 -19.98
N ASP A 86 12.63 -1.07 -19.01
CA ASP A 86 13.50 -2.22 -18.86
C ASP A 86 12.67 -3.46 -18.50
N ASN A 87 12.30 -4.22 -19.53
CA ASN A 87 11.50 -5.42 -19.37
C ASN A 87 12.22 -6.51 -18.55
N ALA A 88 13.55 -6.57 -18.59
CA ALA A 88 14.30 -7.52 -17.79
C ALA A 88 14.16 -7.21 -16.30
N THR A 89 14.33 -5.96 -15.91
CA THR A 89 14.09 -5.48 -14.53
C THR A 89 12.65 -5.74 -14.10
N LEU A 90 11.66 -5.48 -14.97
CA LEU A 90 10.26 -5.77 -14.64
C LEU A 90 10.00 -7.26 -14.38
N VAL A 91 10.59 -8.14 -15.18
CA VAL A 91 10.46 -9.59 -14.97
C VAL A 91 11.06 -10.00 -13.63
N GLU A 92 12.25 -9.50 -13.30
CA GLU A 92 12.92 -9.78 -12.03
C GLU A 92 12.09 -9.28 -10.83
N VAL A 93 11.63 -8.04 -10.87
CA VAL A 93 10.80 -7.45 -9.81
C VAL A 93 9.49 -8.21 -9.63
N ASN A 94 8.85 -8.60 -10.72
CA ASN A 94 7.62 -9.40 -10.65
C ASN A 94 7.85 -10.78 -10.01
N GLU A 95 9.00 -11.40 -10.26
CA GLU A 95 9.34 -12.68 -9.64
C GLU A 95 9.62 -12.53 -8.13
N ILE A 96 10.32 -11.46 -7.74
CA ILE A 96 10.54 -11.10 -6.33
C ILE A 96 9.18 -10.89 -5.63
N LEU A 97 8.29 -10.11 -6.21
CA LEU A 97 6.96 -9.84 -5.64
C LEU A 97 6.11 -11.12 -5.52
N ARG A 98 6.12 -11.96 -6.55
CA ARG A 98 5.36 -13.22 -6.56
C ARG A 98 5.77 -14.17 -5.45
N ASN A 99 7.05 -14.18 -5.09
CA ASN A 99 7.62 -15.03 -4.04
C ASN A 99 7.72 -14.32 -2.69
N HIS A 100 7.35 -13.06 -2.63
CA HIS A 100 7.41 -12.30 -1.39
C HIS A 100 6.53 -12.89 -0.29
N GLN A 101 6.97 -12.81 0.95
CA GLN A 101 6.23 -13.35 2.10
C GLN A 101 4.79 -12.83 2.17
N VAL A 102 4.57 -11.56 1.83
CA VAL A 102 3.23 -10.96 1.82
C VAL A 102 2.27 -11.68 0.87
N GLU A 103 2.73 -12.11 -0.30
CA GLU A 103 1.91 -12.87 -1.25
C GLU A 103 1.64 -14.30 -0.77
N VAL A 104 2.63 -14.95 -0.14
CA VAL A 104 2.48 -16.29 0.43
C VAL A 104 1.43 -16.27 1.56
N VAL A 105 1.55 -15.32 2.49
CA VAL A 105 0.61 -15.13 3.60
C VAL A 105 -0.77 -14.76 3.07
N GLY A 106 -0.85 -13.80 2.14
CA GLY A 106 -2.10 -13.38 1.53
C GLY A 106 -2.83 -14.52 0.83
N LYS A 107 -2.11 -15.38 0.11
CA LYS A 107 -2.69 -16.57 -0.55
C LYS A 107 -3.28 -17.55 0.47
N LYS A 108 -2.59 -17.77 1.59
CA LYS A 108 -3.08 -18.63 2.69
C LYS A 108 -4.35 -18.04 3.31
N LEU A 109 -4.35 -16.77 3.64
CA LEU A 109 -5.46 -16.08 4.30
C LEU A 109 -6.68 -15.97 3.38
N ARG A 110 -6.51 -15.61 2.11
CA ARG A 110 -7.61 -15.53 1.14
C ARG A 110 -8.34 -16.87 0.95
N LYS A 111 -7.64 -17.99 1.09
CA LYS A 111 -8.29 -19.30 1.07
C LYS A 111 -9.20 -19.53 2.26
N ALA A 112 -8.87 -18.99 3.42
CA ALA A 112 -9.64 -19.13 4.64
C ALA A 112 -10.81 -18.13 4.75
N MET A 113 -10.73 -17.01 4.01
CA MET A 113 -11.73 -15.95 4.04
C MET A 113 -12.89 -16.23 3.10
N THR A 114 -14.03 -16.62 3.64
CA THR A 114 -15.25 -16.85 2.86
C THR A 114 -15.81 -15.57 2.21
N ALA A 115 -15.67 -14.44 2.86
CA ALA A 115 -16.18 -13.15 2.37
C ALA A 115 -15.46 -12.65 1.09
N MET A 116 -14.23 -13.07 0.82
CA MET A 116 -13.49 -12.69 -0.38
C MET A 116 -13.82 -13.54 -1.61
N LYS A 117 -14.55 -14.64 -1.46
CA LYS A 117 -14.96 -15.49 -2.59
C LYS A 117 -15.98 -14.83 -3.53
N SER A 118 -16.60 -13.73 -3.09
CA SER A 118 -17.60 -12.99 -3.87
C SER A 118 -17.03 -11.81 -4.68
N ILE A 119 -15.76 -11.45 -4.49
CA ILE A 119 -15.12 -10.42 -5.29
C ILE A 119 -14.65 -11.07 -6.59
N LYS A 120 -15.52 -11.05 -7.59
CA LYS A 120 -15.09 -11.38 -8.95
C LYS A 120 -14.11 -10.29 -9.39
N THR A 121 -12.89 -10.68 -9.67
CA THR A 121 -11.92 -9.84 -10.38
C THR A 121 -12.55 -9.40 -11.70
N VAL A 122 -12.71 -8.11 -11.86
CA VAL A 122 -13.04 -7.49 -13.14
C VAL A 122 -11.80 -7.47 -14.01
#